data_26cd0d8344534ddf90127c2e41756c3e
#
_entry.id   26cd0d8344534ddf90127c2e41756c3e
#
_cell.length_a   1.000
_cell.length_b   1.000
_cell.length_c   1.000
_cell.angle_alpha   90.00
_cell.angle_beta   90.00
_cell.angle_gamma   90.00
#
_symmetry.space_group_name_H-M   'P 1'
#
loop_
_entity.id
_entity.type
_entity.pdbx_description
1 polymer ?
#
loop_
_entity_poly.entity_id
_entity_poly.type
_entity_poly.pdbx_seq_one_letter_code
_entity_poly.pdbx_strand_id
1 'polypeptide(L)'
;MPELAPAVIRRLAGRIRRGTLAVEDDGDAWSGWTVGHGDPFVRVTVHDRRTYDAILRHSSNGLADSYLDGWWDTDDLTGLIALLIDNLEVPLAGLDRLGALASGPLSLVRRRRAPSKESDRRNVRAHYDLPVELFTAMLDETMTYSCAVFETPETHLVDAQRAKLDRICTKLDLGPDDHVVEIGTGWGGFALHAATHYGCRVTTTTLSRSQRQVAVDRVAEAGLDDRVTVLGSDYRDLEGTYDKLVSIEMIEAVDWRLHDTFFATCRRLLAPDGLMLLQAITIADRSFQRAKHHDDFIRRMVFPGGCIPSVTAIGDSLTRATDLRVLDLEDIGRHYAATLRAWHENVEKHWSEVEAAGLDGRFHRLWSLYLCYCEAAFLERHISDVQLVIAGPRYRPPLGGVQRTTGGGRHAGPASTTCTSLMWRSRKAASQYAR
;
A
#
# COMPACT_ATOMS: atom_id res chain seq x y z
N MET A 1 -22.68 -21.91 28.34
CA MET A 1 -22.30 -21.77 26.91
C MET A 1 -20.79 -21.46 26.66
N PRO A 2 -19.88 -21.57 27.63
CA PRO A 2 -18.47 -21.20 27.44
C PRO A 2 -17.67 -22.16 26.52
N GLU A 3 -18.17 -23.33 26.23
CA GLU A 3 -17.45 -24.31 25.39
C GLU A 3 -17.84 -24.32 23.90
N LEU A 4 -18.90 -23.62 23.52
CA LEU A 4 -19.39 -23.63 22.13
C LEU A 4 -18.47 -22.83 21.20
N ALA A 5 -17.98 -21.68 21.63
CA ALA A 5 -17.16 -20.78 20.81
C ALA A 5 -15.81 -21.43 20.44
N PRO A 6 -15.03 -21.98 21.39
CA PRO A 6 -13.79 -22.69 21.05
C PRO A 6 -13.99 -23.85 20.07
N ALA A 7 -15.04 -24.66 20.27
CA ALA A 7 -15.34 -25.80 19.39
C ALA A 7 -15.67 -25.35 17.95
N VAL A 8 -16.42 -24.27 17.79
CA VAL A 8 -16.75 -23.71 16.46
C VAL A 8 -15.50 -23.15 15.79
N ILE A 9 -14.66 -22.40 16.51
CA ILE A 9 -13.41 -21.84 15.96
C ILE A 9 -12.46 -22.98 15.56
N ARG A 10 -12.27 -24.00 16.39
CA ARG A 10 -11.48 -25.19 16.05
C ARG A 10 -12.00 -25.87 14.78
N ARG A 11 -13.32 -26.01 14.63
CA ARG A 11 -13.93 -26.59 13.44
C ARG A 11 -13.68 -25.75 12.19
N LEU A 12 -13.71 -24.42 12.30
CA LEU A 12 -13.38 -23.51 11.20
C LEU A 12 -11.90 -23.61 10.84
N ALA A 13 -11.02 -23.57 11.84
CA ALA A 13 -9.57 -23.74 11.68
C ALA A 13 -9.21 -25.13 11.08
N GLY A 14 -10.02 -26.15 11.32
CA GLY A 14 -9.87 -27.48 10.68
C GLY A 14 -10.00 -27.47 9.15
N ARG A 15 -10.31 -26.33 8.52
CA ARG A 15 -10.26 -26.11 7.07
C ARG A 15 -8.88 -25.72 6.57
N ILE A 16 -7.94 -25.41 7.45
CA ILE A 16 -6.54 -25.15 7.11
C ILE A 16 -5.95 -26.40 6.45
N ARG A 17 -5.47 -26.25 5.22
CA ARG A 17 -4.89 -27.32 4.41
C ARG A 17 -3.42 -27.11 4.12
N ARG A 18 -2.97 -25.85 4.12
CA ARG A 18 -1.59 -25.45 3.90
C ARG A 18 -1.06 -24.79 5.16
N GLY A 19 0.01 -25.32 5.71
CA GLY A 19 0.57 -24.89 6.96
C GLY A 19 -0.10 -25.51 8.19
N THR A 20 0.46 -25.25 9.35
CA THR A 20 0.06 -25.81 10.65
C THR A 20 -0.23 -24.68 11.62
N LEU A 21 -1.42 -24.71 12.25
CA LEU A 21 -1.80 -23.82 13.34
C LEU A 21 -1.89 -24.61 14.64
N ALA A 22 -1.06 -24.30 15.61
CA ALA A 22 -1.12 -24.79 16.98
C ALA A 22 -1.71 -23.69 17.89
N VAL A 23 -2.75 -24.00 18.63
CA VAL A 23 -3.37 -23.08 19.59
C VAL A 23 -3.25 -23.68 20.99
N GLU A 24 -2.72 -22.92 21.92
CA GLU A 24 -2.51 -23.24 23.32
C GLU A 24 -3.33 -22.28 24.18
N ASP A 25 -4.08 -22.78 25.14
CA ASP A 25 -4.78 -21.93 26.14
C ASP A 25 -3.89 -21.82 27.40
N ASP A 26 -3.60 -20.59 27.83
CA ASP A 26 -2.81 -20.31 29.02
C ASP A 26 -3.76 -20.27 30.23
N GLY A 27 -3.75 -21.30 31.08
CA GLY A 27 -4.46 -21.23 32.37
C GLY A 27 -5.30 -22.40 32.84
N ASP A 28 -5.57 -23.40 32.02
CA ASP A 28 -6.25 -24.63 32.48
C ASP A 28 -5.59 -25.87 31.89
N ALA A 29 -5.74 -27.01 32.54
CA ALA A 29 -5.26 -28.33 32.11
C ALA A 29 -5.87 -28.79 30.76
N TRP A 30 -6.35 -27.85 29.96
CA TRP A 30 -6.92 -28.10 28.66
C TRP A 30 -5.80 -28.08 27.60
N SER A 31 -5.52 -29.23 27.10
CA SER A 31 -4.59 -29.43 26.01
C SER A 31 -5.01 -28.58 24.81
N GLY A 32 -4.12 -27.74 24.30
CA GLY A 32 -4.25 -27.04 23.03
C GLY A 32 -4.67 -27.95 21.87
N TRP A 33 -4.87 -27.38 20.73
CA TRP A 33 -5.21 -28.15 19.54
C TRP A 33 -4.33 -27.72 18.37
N THR A 34 -4.07 -28.66 17.46
CA THR A 34 -3.31 -28.41 16.24
C THR A 34 -4.15 -28.82 15.05
N VAL A 35 -4.13 -28.02 13.99
CA VAL A 35 -4.82 -28.27 12.73
C VAL A 35 -3.91 -27.93 11.54
N GLY A 36 -4.19 -28.54 10.39
CA GLY A 36 -3.36 -28.41 9.22
C GLY A 36 -2.13 -29.32 9.26
N HIS A 37 -1.23 -29.15 8.31
CA HIS A 37 0.03 -29.90 8.23
C HIS A 37 1.05 -29.16 7.34
N GLY A 38 2.34 -29.37 7.63
CA GLY A 38 3.44 -28.74 6.89
C GLY A 38 3.72 -27.31 7.29
N ASP A 39 4.56 -26.64 6.54
CA ASP A 39 4.97 -25.25 6.77
C ASP A 39 4.01 -24.25 6.07
N PRO A 40 3.86 -23.02 6.62
CA PRO A 40 4.46 -22.57 7.87
C PRO A 40 3.81 -23.21 9.10
N PHE A 41 4.59 -23.32 10.20
CA PHE A 41 4.10 -23.72 11.52
C PHE A 41 3.99 -22.49 12.41
N VAL A 42 2.76 -22.14 12.83
CA VAL A 42 2.48 -20.97 13.66
C VAL A 42 1.83 -21.40 14.97
N ARG A 43 2.30 -20.82 16.06
CA ARG A 43 1.72 -21.01 17.39
C ARG A 43 0.97 -19.76 17.84
N VAL A 44 -0.22 -19.97 18.41
CA VAL A 44 -1.02 -18.93 19.06
C VAL A 44 -1.26 -19.34 20.51
N THR A 45 -0.96 -18.45 21.44
CA THR A 45 -1.23 -18.60 22.86
C THR A 45 -2.41 -17.72 23.23
N VAL A 46 -3.50 -18.32 23.72
CA VAL A 46 -4.71 -17.61 24.14
C VAL A 46 -4.68 -17.42 25.65
N HIS A 47 -4.58 -16.16 26.08
CA HIS A 47 -4.57 -15.77 27.51
C HIS A 47 -5.97 -15.52 28.06
N ASP A 48 -6.92 -15.15 27.20
CA ASP A 48 -8.30 -14.89 27.56
C ASP A 48 -9.27 -15.56 26.56
N ARG A 49 -10.09 -16.47 27.06
CA ARG A 49 -11.03 -17.25 26.24
C ARG A 49 -12.14 -16.41 25.61
N ARG A 50 -12.34 -15.14 26.04
CA ARG A 50 -13.22 -14.19 25.36
C ARG A 50 -12.82 -13.95 23.90
N THR A 51 -11.55 -14.22 23.53
CA THR A 51 -11.05 -14.23 22.14
C THR A 51 -11.95 -15.02 21.21
N TYR A 52 -12.36 -16.23 21.62
CA TYR A 52 -13.21 -17.09 20.79
C TYR A 52 -14.60 -16.49 20.55
N ASP A 53 -15.20 -15.89 21.56
CA ASP A 53 -16.50 -15.19 21.44
C ASP A 53 -16.37 -13.93 20.56
N ALA A 54 -15.27 -13.17 20.68
CA ALA A 54 -15.00 -12.00 19.88
C ALA A 54 -14.88 -12.36 18.37
N ILE A 55 -14.13 -13.42 18.05
CA ILE A 55 -13.99 -13.92 16.68
C ILE A 55 -15.33 -14.38 16.11
N LEU A 56 -16.15 -15.12 16.89
CA LEU A 56 -17.45 -15.57 16.39
C LEU A 56 -18.43 -14.42 16.11
N ARG A 57 -18.39 -13.36 16.94
CA ARG A 57 -19.32 -12.22 16.79
C ARG A 57 -18.87 -11.21 15.74
N HIS A 58 -17.57 -11.01 15.60
CA HIS A 58 -17.00 -9.91 14.83
C HIS A 58 -15.96 -10.35 13.80
N SER A 59 -15.77 -11.68 13.61
CA SER A 59 -14.86 -12.27 12.64
C SER A 59 -13.45 -11.69 12.74
N SER A 60 -12.88 -11.21 11.63
CA SER A 60 -11.53 -10.60 11.58
C SER A 60 -11.38 -9.38 12.49
N ASN A 61 -12.42 -8.57 12.64
CA ASN A 61 -12.40 -7.45 13.57
C ASN A 61 -12.33 -7.93 15.05
N GLY A 62 -13.02 -9.03 15.38
CA GLY A 62 -12.94 -9.61 16.73
C GLY A 62 -11.56 -10.22 17.02
N LEU A 63 -10.92 -10.81 16.02
CA LEU A 63 -9.53 -11.28 16.13
C LEU A 63 -8.58 -10.10 16.38
N ALA A 64 -8.71 -9.02 15.62
CA ALA A 64 -7.90 -7.82 15.79
C ALA A 64 -8.12 -7.16 17.16
N ASP A 65 -9.37 -6.92 17.57
CA ASP A 65 -9.68 -6.28 18.85
C ASP A 65 -9.13 -7.09 20.04
N SER A 66 -9.29 -8.42 20.03
CA SER A 66 -8.75 -9.30 21.07
C SER A 66 -7.22 -9.32 21.11
N TYR A 67 -6.55 -9.19 19.98
CA TYR A 67 -5.10 -8.99 19.95
C TYR A 67 -4.69 -7.68 20.61
N LEU A 68 -5.33 -6.58 20.24
CA LEU A 68 -5.05 -5.25 20.82
C LEU A 68 -5.24 -5.21 22.32
N ASP A 69 -6.19 -5.98 22.85
CA ASP A 69 -6.49 -6.08 24.27
C ASP A 69 -5.58 -7.10 25.00
N GLY A 70 -4.60 -7.73 24.29
CA GLY A 70 -3.65 -8.67 24.88
C GLY A 70 -4.27 -10.02 25.26
N TRP A 71 -5.38 -10.40 24.63
CA TRP A 71 -6.05 -11.67 24.96
C TRP A 71 -5.40 -12.88 24.29
N TRP A 72 -4.53 -12.67 23.34
CA TRP A 72 -3.74 -13.70 22.70
C TRP A 72 -2.45 -13.12 22.09
N ASP A 73 -1.44 -14.00 21.92
CA ASP A 73 -0.18 -13.71 21.27
C ASP A 73 0.20 -14.81 20.28
N THR A 74 1.19 -14.57 19.46
CA THR A 74 1.74 -15.52 18.50
C THR A 74 3.25 -15.32 18.35
N ASP A 75 3.95 -16.38 18.00
CA ASP A 75 5.37 -16.35 17.67
C ASP A 75 5.67 -15.76 16.29
N ASP A 76 4.68 -15.76 15.38
CA ASP A 76 4.80 -15.19 14.04
C ASP A 76 3.46 -14.58 13.59
N LEU A 77 3.31 -13.27 13.78
CA LEU A 77 2.09 -12.56 13.47
C LEU A 77 1.85 -12.47 11.94
N THR A 78 2.90 -12.21 11.16
CA THR A 78 2.82 -12.19 9.69
C THR A 78 2.45 -13.56 9.15
N GLY A 79 3.13 -14.62 9.62
CA GLY A 79 2.86 -16.01 9.23
C GLY A 79 1.45 -16.46 9.61
N LEU A 80 0.94 -16.06 10.80
CA LEU A 80 -0.44 -16.33 11.19
C LEU A 80 -1.44 -15.72 10.20
N ILE A 81 -1.26 -14.45 9.88
CA ILE A 81 -2.18 -13.74 8.99
C ILE A 81 -2.10 -14.32 7.57
N ALA A 82 -0.90 -14.62 7.06
CA ALA A 82 -0.71 -15.26 5.76
C ALA A 82 -1.43 -16.62 5.70
N LEU A 83 -1.25 -17.44 6.73
CA LEU A 83 -1.94 -18.74 6.86
C LEU A 83 -3.46 -18.58 6.87
N LEU A 84 -3.99 -17.55 7.55
CA LEU A 84 -5.43 -17.29 7.58
C LEU A 84 -5.94 -16.79 6.22
N ILE A 85 -5.21 -15.94 5.51
CA ILE A 85 -5.56 -15.44 4.16
C ILE A 85 -5.62 -16.63 3.18
N ASP A 86 -4.57 -17.43 3.11
CA ASP A 86 -4.48 -18.54 2.13
C ASP A 86 -5.57 -19.60 2.34
N ASN A 87 -5.98 -19.85 3.59
CA ASN A 87 -6.89 -20.96 3.91
C ASN A 87 -8.32 -20.54 4.25
N LEU A 88 -8.51 -19.38 4.90
CA LEU A 88 -9.77 -19.02 5.54
C LEU A 88 -10.42 -17.73 5.02
N GLU A 89 -9.88 -17.10 3.99
CA GLU A 89 -10.49 -15.88 3.41
C GLU A 89 -11.99 -16.07 3.10
N VAL A 90 -12.34 -17.16 2.42
CA VAL A 90 -13.74 -17.44 2.07
C VAL A 90 -14.60 -17.83 3.28
N PRO A 91 -14.16 -18.71 4.20
CA PRO A 91 -14.89 -19.02 5.42
C PRO A 91 -15.10 -17.83 6.35
N LEU A 92 -14.06 -16.99 6.57
CA LEU A 92 -14.17 -15.79 7.40
C LEU A 92 -15.13 -14.76 6.80
N ALA A 93 -15.08 -14.56 5.48
CA ALA A 93 -16.06 -13.71 4.78
C ALA A 93 -17.51 -14.19 4.92
N GLY A 94 -17.71 -15.47 5.16
CA GLY A 94 -19.02 -16.05 5.51
C GLY A 94 -19.51 -15.62 6.90
N LEU A 95 -18.61 -15.60 7.88
CA LEU A 95 -18.91 -15.09 9.24
C LEU A 95 -19.18 -13.59 9.22
N ASP A 96 -18.42 -12.79 8.48
CA ASP A 96 -18.64 -11.35 8.31
C ASP A 96 -20.04 -11.07 7.75
N ARG A 97 -20.54 -11.87 6.79
CA ARG A 97 -21.91 -11.74 6.26
C ARG A 97 -22.97 -12.01 7.32
N LEU A 98 -22.78 -13.03 8.14
CA LEU A 98 -23.71 -13.37 9.23
C LEU A 98 -23.70 -12.27 10.30
N GLY A 99 -22.53 -11.76 10.66
CA GLY A 99 -22.38 -10.63 11.60
C GLY A 99 -23.01 -9.33 11.06
N ALA A 100 -22.87 -9.06 9.76
CA ALA A 100 -23.48 -7.90 9.11
C ALA A 100 -25.03 -7.97 9.11
N LEU A 101 -25.60 -9.17 9.00
CA LEU A 101 -27.05 -9.37 9.14
C LEU A 101 -27.55 -9.12 10.58
N ALA A 102 -26.70 -9.42 11.57
CA ALA A 102 -27.03 -9.21 12.98
C ALA A 102 -26.87 -7.75 13.44
N SER A 103 -26.03 -6.95 12.75
CA SER A 103 -25.72 -5.57 13.14
C SER A 103 -26.75 -4.49 12.76
N GLY A 104 -27.87 -4.86 12.11
CA GLY A 104 -29.07 -4.04 11.93
C GLY A 104 -28.90 -2.73 11.14
N PRO A 105 -29.92 -1.81 11.18
CA PRO A 105 -30.03 -0.66 10.28
C PRO A 105 -28.97 0.44 10.48
N LEU A 106 -28.19 0.46 11.54
CA LEU A 106 -27.13 1.44 11.78
C LEU A 106 -26.00 1.38 10.72
N SER A 107 -25.70 0.19 10.20
CA SER A 107 -24.72 0.02 9.13
C SER A 107 -25.19 0.62 7.79
N LEU A 108 -26.50 0.63 7.52
CA LEU A 108 -27.12 1.23 6.35
C LEU A 108 -27.05 2.77 6.36
N VAL A 109 -27.13 3.40 7.53
CA VAL A 109 -27.04 4.86 7.68
C VAL A 109 -25.62 5.35 7.42
N ARG A 110 -24.59 4.63 7.88
CA ARG A 110 -23.19 4.94 7.59
C ARG A 110 -22.86 4.84 6.10
N ARG A 111 -23.40 3.82 5.40
CA ARG A 111 -23.22 3.61 3.95
C ARG A 111 -23.80 4.72 3.09
N ARG A 112 -24.77 5.50 3.59
CA ARG A 112 -25.47 6.56 2.85
C ARG A 112 -24.85 7.95 2.97
N ARG A 113 -23.84 8.13 3.84
CA ARG A 113 -23.20 9.44 3.97
C ARG A 113 -22.37 9.72 2.71
N ALA A 114 -22.74 10.80 1.99
CA ALA A 114 -21.98 11.24 0.82
C ALA A 114 -20.57 11.67 1.25
N PRO A 115 -19.53 11.35 0.47
CA PRO A 115 -18.19 11.88 0.72
C PRO A 115 -18.19 13.39 0.60
N SER A 116 -17.43 14.09 1.46
CA SER A 116 -17.29 15.54 1.44
C SER A 116 -15.85 15.93 1.70
N LYS A 117 -15.43 17.11 1.18
CA LYS A 117 -14.08 17.66 1.46
C LYS A 117 -13.76 17.71 2.96
N GLU A 118 -14.76 17.92 3.80
CA GLU A 118 -14.58 17.99 5.24
C GLU A 118 -14.40 16.59 5.87
N SER A 119 -15.11 15.57 5.37
CA SER A 119 -14.89 14.18 5.81
C SER A 119 -13.50 13.69 5.39
N ASP A 120 -13.08 14.01 4.16
CA ASP A 120 -11.76 13.64 3.65
C ASP A 120 -10.65 14.28 4.48
N ARG A 121 -10.77 15.58 4.79
CA ARG A 121 -9.83 16.29 5.68
C ARG A 121 -9.76 15.68 7.08
N ARG A 122 -10.89 15.26 7.66
CA ARG A 122 -10.91 14.59 8.97
C ARG A 122 -10.23 13.23 8.93
N ASN A 123 -10.48 12.45 7.89
CA ASN A 123 -9.91 11.12 7.73
C ASN A 123 -8.38 11.19 7.56
N VAL A 124 -7.90 12.09 6.71
CA VAL A 124 -6.45 12.34 6.53
C VAL A 124 -5.81 12.77 7.85
N ARG A 125 -6.44 13.70 8.59
CA ARG A 125 -5.93 14.12 9.90
C ARG A 125 -5.87 12.98 10.90
N ALA A 126 -6.90 12.14 10.99
CA ALA A 126 -6.93 11.03 11.94
C ALA A 126 -5.75 10.06 11.79
N HIS A 127 -5.23 9.88 10.58
CA HIS A 127 -4.07 9.03 10.32
C HIS A 127 -2.74 9.77 10.47
N TYR A 128 -2.65 11.05 10.02
CA TYR A 128 -1.40 11.80 9.98
C TYR A 128 -1.22 12.78 11.17
N ASP A 129 -2.17 12.85 12.11
CA ASP A 129 -2.00 13.55 13.39
C ASP A 129 -1.27 12.67 14.45
N LEU A 130 -0.72 11.51 14.03
CA LEU A 130 0.22 10.73 14.83
C LEU A 130 1.54 11.49 14.99
N PRO A 131 2.25 11.30 16.11
CA PRO A 131 3.55 11.94 16.34
C PRO A 131 4.51 11.68 15.18
N VAL A 132 5.23 12.73 14.74
CA VAL A 132 6.22 12.62 13.66
C VAL A 132 7.34 11.64 14.02
N GLU A 133 7.62 11.48 15.30
CA GLU A 133 8.60 10.55 15.87
C GLU A 133 8.34 9.11 15.46
N LEU A 134 7.07 8.71 15.37
CA LEU A 134 6.70 7.39 14.86
C LEU A 134 7.18 7.19 13.42
N PHE A 135 6.95 8.18 12.56
CA PHE A 135 7.34 8.08 11.16
C PHE A 135 8.85 8.20 10.98
N THR A 136 9.52 9.02 11.79
CA THR A 136 10.98 9.12 11.81
C THR A 136 11.64 7.82 12.28
N ALA A 137 11.05 7.15 13.26
CA ALA A 137 11.52 5.86 13.75
C ALA A 137 11.29 4.73 12.73
N MET A 138 10.21 4.79 11.97
CA MET A 138 9.79 3.75 11.03
C MET A 138 10.43 3.87 9.66
N LEU A 139 10.43 5.08 9.09
CA LEU A 139 10.86 5.34 7.73
C LEU A 139 12.39 5.52 7.63
N ASP A 140 12.88 5.50 6.40
CA ASP A 140 14.26 5.89 6.09
C ASP A 140 14.43 7.42 5.99
N GLU A 141 15.65 7.90 5.74
CA GLU A 141 15.95 9.35 5.63
C GLU A 141 15.17 10.07 4.53
N THR A 142 14.69 9.37 3.49
CA THR A 142 13.83 9.95 2.46
C THR A 142 12.45 10.33 3.00
N MET A 143 12.06 9.77 4.14
CA MET A 143 10.74 9.91 4.75
C MET A 143 9.62 9.51 3.77
N THR A 144 9.86 8.47 2.97
CA THR A 144 8.90 8.01 1.96
C THR A 144 8.00 6.92 2.52
N TYR A 145 6.71 7.24 2.73
CA TYR A 145 5.70 6.32 3.25
C TYR A 145 4.90 5.67 2.12
N SER A 146 5.59 4.85 1.34
CA SER A 146 5.04 4.06 0.21
C SER A 146 5.98 2.94 -0.17
N CYS A 147 5.54 2.01 -1.01
CA CYS A 147 6.33 0.86 -1.47
C CYS A 147 7.69 1.28 -2.03
N ALA A 148 8.77 0.69 -1.53
CA ALA A 148 10.11 0.79 -2.10
C ALA A 148 10.31 -0.21 -3.25
N VAL A 149 11.42 -0.12 -3.99
CA VAL A 149 11.78 -1.10 -5.03
C VAL A 149 13.17 -1.65 -4.75
N PHE A 150 13.22 -2.88 -4.27
CA PHE A 150 14.47 -3.56 -3.93
C PHE A 150 15.06 -4.21 -5.18
N GLU A 151 16.31 -3.90 -5.50
CA GLU A 151 17.01 -4.54 -6.62
C GLU A 151 17.44 -5.96 -6.27
N THR A 152 17.88 -6.15 -5.02
CA THR A 152 18.23 -7.45 -4.44
C THR A 152 17.63 -7.59 -3.04
N PRO A 153 17.54 -8.81 -2.48
CA PRO A 153 17.06 -9.01 -1.11
C PRO A 153 17.88 -8.28 -0.04
N GLU A 154 19.15 -7.99 -0.33
CA GLU A 154 20.10 -7.35 0.57
C GLU A 154 20.10 -5.82 0.46
N THR A 155 19.35 -5.26 -0.48
CA THR A 155 19.25 -3.80 -0.68
C THR A 155 18.70 -3.14 0.60
N HIS A 156 19.36 -2.10 1.08
CA HIS A 156 18.87 -1.33 2.23
C HIS A 156 17.62 -0.51 1.86
N LEU A 157 16.74 -0.26 2.83
CA LEU A 157 15.49 0.45 2.62
C LEU A 157 15.68 1.81 1.95
N VAL A 158 16.68 2.59 2.36
CA VAL A 158 16.97 3.91 1.79
C VAL A 158 17.33 3.82 0.30
N ASP A 159 18.13 2.83 -0.09
CA ASP A 159 18.50 2.64 -1.49
C ASP A 159 17.32 2.12 -2.33
N ALA A 160 16.50 1.26 -1.73
CA ALA A 160 15.26 0.79 -2.36
C ALA A 160 14.24 1.92 -2.56
N GLN A 161 14.13 2.87 -1.60
CA GLN A 161 13.29 4.06 -1.77
C GLN A 161 13.83 5.00 -2.85
N ARG A 162 15.14 5.25 -2.87
CA ARG A 162 15.78 6.04 -3.94
C ARG A 162 15.57 5.41 -5.31
N ALA A 163 15.77 4.09 -5.42
CA ALA A 163 15.53 3.35 -6.67
C ALA A 163 14.08 3.48 -7.15
N LYS A 164 13.09 3.47 -6.23
CA LYS A 164 11.70 3.70 -6.55
C LYS A 164 11.46 5.12 -7.06
N LEU A 165 12.02 6.13 -6.40
CA LEU A 165 11.87 7.53 -6.80
C LEU A 165 12.53 7.78 -8.17
N ASP A 166 13.73 7.25 -8.42
CA ASP A 166 14.40 7.31 -9.72
C ASP A 166 13.60 6.62 -10.81
N ARG A 167 12.98 5.47 -10.51
CA ARG A 167 12.11 4.76 -11.45
C ARG A 167 10.91 5.61 -11.86
N ILE A 168 10.27 6.31 -10.92
CA ILE A 168 9.16 7.24 -11.20
C ILE A 168 9.63 8.38 -12.11
N CYS A 169 10.74 9.02 -11.76
CA CYS A 169 11.31 10.12 -12.52
C CYS A 169 11.68 9.69 -13.95
N THR A 170 12.30 8.51 -14.08
CA THR A 170 12.67 7.93 -15.39
C THR A 170 11.44 7.58 -16.24
N LYS A 171 10.41 6.98 -15.66
CA LYS A 171 9.16 6.67 -16.38
C LYS A 171 8.44 7.90 -16.89
N LEU A 172 8.57 9.02 -16.17
CA LEU A 172 8.03 10.31 -16.58
C LEU A 172 8.94 11.08 -17.53
N ASP A 173 10.17 10.61 -17.76
CA ASP A 173 11.19 11.33 -18.55
C ASP A 173 11.38 12.76 -18.02
N LEU A 174 11.66 12.88 -16.70
CA LEU A 174 11.81 14.18 -16.05
C LEU A 174 13.11 14.88 -16.43
N GLY A 175 12.99 16.17 -16.67
CA GLY A 175 14.11 17.07 -16.93
C GLY A 175 13.98 18.43 -16.27
N PRO A 176 15.02 19.28 -16.35
CA PRO A 176 15.07 20.56 -15.64
C PRO A 176 14.03 21.60 -16.12
N ASP A 177 13.50 21.42 -17.31
CA ASP A 177 12.48 22.30 -17.89
C ASP A 177 11.05 21.92 -17.46
N ASP A 178 10.84 20.72 -16.93
CA ASP A 178 9.53 20.22 -16.53
C ASP A 178 9.01 20.95 -15.27
N HIS A 179 7.70 21.18 -15.24
CA HIS A 179 6.95 21.54 -14.05
C HIS A 179 6.04 20.38 -13.67
N VAL A 180 6.33 19.76 -12.55
CA VAL A 180 5.61 18.58 -12.01
C VAL A 180 4.56 19.04 -11.01
N VAL A 181 3.35 18.49 -11.07
CA VAL A 181 2.41 18.54 -9.94
C VAL A 181 2.38 17.20 -9.23
N GLU A 182 2.59 17.21 -7.92
CA GLU A 182 2.46 16.02 -7.05
C GLU A 182 1.18 16.14 -6.22
N ILE A 183 0.32 15.14 -6.31
CA ILE A 183 -0.88 15.02 -5.47
C ILE A 183 -0.58 14.03 -4.35
N GLY A 184 -0.34 14.57 -3.14
CA GLY A 184 0.08 13.80 -1.98
C GLY A 184 1.55 14.01 -1.63
N THR A 185 1.88 15.14 -1.02
CA THR A 185 3.27 15.50 -0.63
C THR A 185 3.96 14.46 0.25
N GLY A 186 3.19 13.75 1.10
CA GLY A 186 3.77 13.00 2.20
C GLY A 186 4.70 13.91 3.03
N TRP A 187 5.88 13.41 3.35
CA TRP A 187 6.91 14.15 4.06
C TRP A 187 7.91 14.86 3.10
N GLY A 188 7.55 14.99 1.80
CA GLY A 188 8.34 15.71 0.80
C GLY A 188 9.35 14.85 0.02
N GLY A 189 9.36 13.52 0.22
CA GLY A 189 10.41 12.64 -0.33
C GLY A 189 10.53 12.72 -1.86
N PHE A 190 9.42 12.60 -2.59
CA PHE A 190 9.46 12.68 -4.06
C PHE A 190 9.83 14.09 -4.54
N ALA A 191 9.22 15.13 -4.00
CA ALA A 191 9.47 16.51 -4.44
C ALA A 191 10.94 16.89 -4.29
N LEU A 192 11.55 16.56 -3.14
CA LEU A 192 12.97 16.79 -2.88
C LEU A 192 13.86 16.01 -3.85
N HIS A 193 13.56 14.71 -4.04
CA HIS A 193 14.33 13.84 -4.93
C HIS A 193 14.29 14.34 -6.38
N ALA A 194 13.10 14.65 -6.90
CA ALA A 194 12.91 15.11 -8.27
C ALA A 194 13.59 16.47 -8.51
N ALA A 195 13.44 17.43 -7.60
CA ALA A 195 14.06 18.73 -7.73
C ALA A 195 15.60 18.64 -7.64
N THR A 196 16.13 17.80 -6.72
CA THR A 196 17.58 17.67 -6.53
C THR A 196 18.27 16.97 -7.70
N HIS A 197 17.71 15.83 -8.13
CA HIS A 197 18.42 14.92 -9.07
C HIS A 197 18.04 15.16 -10.53
N TYR A 198 16.83 15.68 -10.79
CA TYR A 198 16.33 15.95 -12.15
C TYR A 198 16.19 17.43 -12.45
N GLY A 199 16.35 18.31 -11.44
CA GLY A 199 16.35 19.75 -11.60
C GLY A 199 15.00 20.35 -11.96
N CYS A 200 13.93 19.58 -12.00
CA CYS A 200 12.59 20.04 -12.34
C CYS A 200 11.97 20.93 -11.24
N ARG A 201 10.95 21.68 -11.58
CA ARG A 201 10.10 22.40 -10.60
C ARG A 201 8.98 21.47 -10.14
N VAL A 202 8.66 21.49 -8.84
CA VAL A 202 7.61 20.66 -8.27
C VAL A 202 6.63 21.54 -7.48
N THR A 203 5.35 21.45 -7.83
CA THR A 203 4.26 21.94 -6.99
C THR A 203 3.60 20.72 -6.34
N THR A 204 3.62 20.64 -5.02
CA THR A 204 3.06 19.51 -4.28
C THR A 204 2.00 19.94 -3.28
N THR A 205 1.03 19.06 -2.97
CA THR A 205 -0.06 19.40 -2.04
C THR A 205 -0.37 18.29 -1.06
N THR A 206 -0.65 18.67 0.20
CA THR A 206 -1.15 17.80 1.25
C THR A 206 -2.21 18.50 2.11
N LEU A 207 -3.16 17.73 2.65
CA LEU A 207 -4.14 18.21 3.62
C LEU A 207 -3.66 18.12 5.08
N SER A 208 -2.58 17.38 5.34
CA SER A 208 -1.97 17.25 6.66
C SER A 208 -1.09 18.46 6.96
N ARG A 209 -1.35 19.12 8.11
CA ARG A 209 -0.55 20.27 8.57
C ARG A 209 0.86 19.85 8.99
N SER A 210 0.97 18.69 9.66
CA SER A 210 2.26 18.16 10.11
C SER A 210 3.15 17.79 8.92
N GLN A 211 2.62 17.05 7.95
CA GLN A 211 3.35 16.74 6.71
C GLN A 211 3.80 18.00 5.97
N ARG A 212 2.88 18.98 5.82
CA ARG A 212 3.19 20.22 5.14
C ARG A 212 4.33 20.96 5.82
N GLN A 213 4.30 21.09 7.15
CA GLN A 213 5.35 21.79 7.90
C GLN A 213 6.70 21.10 7.69
N VAL A 214 6.78 19.80 7.93
CA VAL A 214 8.01 19.01 7.77
C VAL A 214 8.53 19.11 6.32
N ALA A 215 7.65 19.01 5.32
CA ALA A 215 8.06 19.12 3.93
C ALA A 215 8.62 20.52 3.58
N VAL A 216 8.02 21.60 4.10
CA VAL A 216 8.51 22.97 3.93
C VAL A 216 9.89 23.12 4.58
N ASP A 217 10.06 22.65 5.81
CA ASP A 217 11.34 22.75 6.53
C ASP A 217 12.45 21.98 5.78
N ARG A 218 12.17 20.76 5.31
CA ARG A 218 13.11 19.95 4.51
C ARG A 218 13.46 20.61 3.17
N VAL A 219 12.51 21.27 2.51
CA VAL A 219 12.76 22.00 1.26
C VAL A 219 13.71 23.18 1.51
N ALA A 220 13.47 23.93 2.60
CA ALA A 220 14.34 25.06 2.98
C ALA A 220 15.75 24.57 3.38
N GLU A 221 15.86 23.51 4.16
CA GLU A 221 17.15 22.90 4.54
C GLU A 221 17.94 22.41 3.32
N ALA A 222 17.26 21.94 2.28
CA ALA A 222 17.87 21.51 1.02
C ALA A 222 18.19 22.68 0.08
N GLY A 223 17.76 23.91 0.39
CA GLY A 223 17.95 25.09 -0.46
C GLY A 223 17.16 25.01 -1.78
N LEU A 224 15.98 24.41 -1.76
CA LEU A 224 15.15 24.16 -2.94
C LEU A 224 13.86 25.02 -3.00
N ASP A 225 13.81 26.12 -2.24
CA ASP A 225 12.63 27.00 -2.17
C ASP A 225 12.24 27.63 -3.51
N ASP A 226 13.21 27.77 -4.41
CA ASP A 226 13.02 28.27 -5.78
C ASP A 226 12.45 27.20 -6.75
N ARG A 227 12.50 25.92 -6.38
CA ARG A 227 12.06 24.79 -7.22
C ARG A 227 10.85 24.05 -6.68
N VAL A 228 10.67 23.99 -5.36
CA VAL A 228 9.61 23.21 -4.72
C VAL A 228 8.62 24.12 -4.00
N THR A 229 7.35 24.03 -4.39
CA THR A 229 6.25 24.75 -3.73
C THR A 229 5.33 23.78 -3.02
N VAL A 230 5.22 23.86 -1.68
CA VAL A 230 4.39 22.99 -0.85
C VAL A 230 3.08 23.67 -0.47
N LEU A 231 1.97 23.20 -1.03
CA LEU A 231 0.63 23.72 -0.81
C LEU A 231 -0.12 22.95 0.29
N GLY A 232 -1.03 23.64 0.99
CA GLY A 232 -1.96 23.04 1.96
C GLY A 232 -3.40 22.95 1.40
N SER A 233 -3.55 22.79 0.10
CA SER A 233 -4.81 22.85 -0.62
C SER A 233 -5.33 21.44 -0.94
N ASP A 234 -6.65 21.31 -1.04
CA ASP A 234 -7.26 20.10 -1.61
C ASP A 234 -6.87 19.98 -3.09
N TYR A 235 -6.51 18.77 -3.55
CA TYR A 235 -6.09 18.55 -4.93
C TYR A 235 -7.16 18.98 -5.95
N ARG A 236 -8.44 18.95 -5.56
CA ARG A 236 -9.58 19.38 -6.38
C ARG A 236 -9.57 20.90 -6.64
N ASP A 237 -8.90 21.66 -5.77
CA ASP A 237 -8.82 23.11 -5.84
C ASP A 237 -7.50 23.62 -6.46
N LEU A 238 -6.60 22.71 -6.87
CA LEU A 238 -5.40 23.07 -7.59
C LEU A 238 -5.73 23.67 -8.96
N GLU A 239 -4.98 24.68 -9.36
CA GLU A 239 -5.09 25.36 -10.64
C GLU A 239 -3.79 25.25 -11.44
N GLY A 240 -3.82 25.63 -12.70
CA GLY A 240 -2.68 25.59 -13.61
C GLY A 240 -2.65 24.39 -14.52
N THR A 241 -1.58 24.32 -15.32
CA THR A 241 -1.28 23.21 -16.23
C THR A 241 0.17 22.82 -16.04
N TYR A 242 0.43 21.54 -15.93
CA TYR A 242 1.72 20.97 -15.59
C TYR A 242 2.16 19.97 -16.67
N ASP A 243 3.47 19.91 -16.93
CA ASP A 243 4.05 18.99 -17.90
C ASP A 243 3.93 17.54 -17.45
N LYS A 244 4.05 17.32 -16.14
CA LYS A 244 4.00 15.99 -15.54
C LYS A 244 3.12 16.01 -14.27
N LEU A 245 2.51 14.86 -13.98
CA LEU A 245 1.73 14.66 -12.77
C LEU A 245 2.16 13.38 -12.06
N VAL A 246 2.32 13.44 -10.74
CA VAL A 246 2.64 12.28 -9.91
C VAL A 246 1.63 12.16 -8.78
N SER A 247 1.21 10.94 -8.50
CA SER A 247 0.45 10.60 -7.29
C SER A 247 0.90 9.23 -6.81
N ILE A 248 1.42 9.16 -5.59
CA ILE A 248 2.01 7.95 -5.02
C ILE A 248 1.17 7.54 -3.80
N GLU A 249 0.43 6.43 -3.90
CA GLU A 249 -0.36 5.84 -2.82
C GLU A 249 -1.25 6.87 -2.09
N MET A 250 -1.95 7.67 -2.88
CA MET A 250 -2.89 8.68 -2.39
C MET A 250 -4.34 8.35 -2.78
N ILE A 251 -4.54 7.66 -3.92
CA ILE A 251 -5.88 7.33 -4.42
C ILE A 251 -6.65 6.43 -3.44
N GLU A 252 -5.95 5.67 -2.60
CA GLU A 252 -6.51 4.81 -1.55
C GLU A 252 -7.22 5.62 -0.45
N ALA A 253 -6.81 6.88 -0.26
CA ALA A 253 -7.49 7.82 0.63
C ALA A 253 -8.72 8.49 0.00
N VAL A 254 -8.96 8.25 -1.30
CA VAL A 254 -10.12 8.78 -2.03
C VAL A 254 -11.26 7.76 -2.01
N ASP A 255 -12.44 8.18 -1.57
CA ASP A 255 -13.64 7.33 -1.63
C ASP A 255 -13.88 6.89 -3.09
N TRP A 256 -14.20 5.61 -3.30
CA TRP A 256 -14.40 5.04 -4.64
C TRP A 256 -15.43 5.80 -5.49
N ARG A 257 -16.38 6.51 -4.86
CA ARG A 257 -17.39 7.36 -5.54
C ARG A 257 -16.79 8.63 -6.11
N LEU A 258 -15.56 8.98 -5.71
CA LEU A 258 -14.82 10.17 -6.16
C LEU A 258 -13.66 9.84 -7.10
N HIS A 259 -13.45 8.58 -7.49
CA HIS A 259 -12.38 8.21 -8.41
C HIS A 259 -12.51 8.94 -9.76
N ASP A 260 -13.73 9.09 -10.29
CA ASP A 260 -13.99 9.86 -11.52
C ASP A 260 -13.60 11.34 -11.34
N THR A 261 -13.91 11.93 -10.18
CA THR A 261 -13.50 13.30 -9.84
C THR A 261 -11.98 13.44 -9.74
N PHE A 262 -11.30 12.44 -9.14
CA PHE A 262 -9.85 12.39 -9.03
C PHE A 262 -9.21 12.42 -10.43
N PHE A 263 -9.59 11.51 -11.32
CA PHE A 263 -9.04 11.45 -12.67
C PHE A 263 -9.41 12.66 -13.53
N ALA A 264 -10.64 13.19 -13.42
CA ALA A 264 -11.02 14.43 -14.09
C ALA A 264 -10.14 15.62 -13.62
N THR A 265 -9.78 15.67 -12.33
CA THR A 265 -8.86 16.68 -11.81
C THR A 265 -7.44 16.47 -12.35
N CYS A 266 -6.93 15.25 -12.35
CA CYS A 266 -5.63 14.93 -12.96
C CYS A 266 -5.58 15.36 -14.43
N ARG A 267 -6.64 15.05 -15.20
CA ARG A 267 -6.73 15.46 -16.61
C ARG A 267 -6.72 16.97 -16.80
N ARG A 268 -7.40 17.70 -15.94
CA ARG A 268 -7.45 19.18 -15.98
C ARG A 268 -6.09 19.81 -15.72
N LEU A 269 -5.31 19.22 -14.80
CA LEU A 269 -4.00 19.72 -14.40
C LEU A 269 -2.89 19.31 -15.38
N LEU A 270 -3.06 18.20 -16.12
CA LEU A 270 -2.04 17.67 -17.01
C LEU A 270 -2.09 18.36 -18.38
N ALA A 271 -0.93 18.79 -18.89
CA ALA A 271 -0.78 19.26 -20.27
C ALA A 271 -1.28 18.20 -21.27
N PRO A 272 -1.79 18.63 -22.44
CA PRO A 272 -2.32 17.69 -23.43
C PRO A 272 -1.30 16.65 -23.94
N ASP A 273 -0.02 16.97 -23.91
CA ASP A 273 1.12 16.12 -24.26
C ASP A 273 1.90 15.63 -23.04
N GLY A 274 1.38 15.88 -21.83
CA GLY A 274 2.01 15.51 -20.57
C GLY A 274 1.90 14.03 -20.22
N LEU A 275 2.68 13.61 -19.24
CA LEU A 275 2.66 12.28 -18.64
C LEU A 275 2.25 12.34 -17.16
N MET A 276 1.46 11.35 -16.73
CA MET A 276 1.12 11.11 -15.35
C MET A 276 1.66 9.76 -14.90
N LEU A 277 2.22 9.67 -13.70
CA LEU A 277 2.46 8.41 -13.03
C LEU A 277 1.55 8.31 -11.79
N LEU A 278 0.81 7.21 -11.73
CA LEU A 278 0.03 6.81 -10.58
C LEU A 278 0.65 5.56 -9.97
N GLN A 279 1.15 5.64 -8.74
CA GLN A 279 1.42 4.45 -7.93
C GLN A 279 0.24 4.21 -7.01
N ALA A 280 -0.28 2.99 -6.97
CA ALA A 280 -1.47 2.67 -6.19
C ALA A 280 -1.46 1.22 -5.70
N ILE A 281 -1.83 1.05 -4.43
CA ILE A 281 -2.20 -0.26 -3.89
C ILE A 281 -3.47 -0.71 -4.58
N THR A 282 -3.53 -1.97 -5.00
CA THR A 282 -4.68 -2.54 -5.70
C THR A 282 -5.15 -3.84 -5.07
N ILE A 283 -6.47 -4.06 -5.11
CA ILE A 283 -7.07 -5.34 -4.74
C ILE A 283 -7.49 -6.09 -6.02
N ALA A 284 -7.54 -7.41 -5.95
CA ALA A 284 -8.02 -8.23 -7.06
C ALA A 284 -9.44 -7.78 -7.51
N ASP A 285 -9.65 -7.65 -8.83
CA ASP A 285 -10.90 -7.14 -9.41
C ASP A 285 -12.16 -7.87 -8.89
N ARG A 286 -12.08 -9.19 -8.75
CA ARG A 286 -13.16 -10.03 -8.20
C ARG A 286 -13.56 -9.67 -6.77
N SER A 287 -12.64 -9.08 -6.00
CA SER A 287 -12.83 -8.73 -4.58
C SER A 287 -13.28 -7.29 -4.39
N PHE A 288 -13.01 -6.39 -5.34
CA PHE A 288 -13.26 -4.95 -5.24
C PHE A 288 -14.71 -4.59 -4.89
N GLN A 289 -15.70 -5.23 -5.57
CA GLN A 289 -17.11 -4.91 -5.35
C GLN A 289 -17.56 -5.22 -3.91
N ARG A 290 -16.95 -6.20 -3.26
CA ARG A 290 -17.20 -6.53 -1.85
C ARG A 290 -16.41 -5.59 -0.94
N ALA A 291 -15.11 -5.45 -1.21
CA ALA A 291 -14.18 -4.71 -0.35
C ALA A 291 -14.56 -3.23 -0.20
N LYS A 292 -14.99 -2.56 -1.27
CA LYS A 292 -15.37 -1.14 -1.22
C LYS A 292 -16.54 -0.83 -0.26
N HIS A 293 -17.28 -1.84 0.17
CA HIS A 293 -18.41 -1.72 1.09
C HIS A 293 -18.16 -2.34 2.47
N HIS A 294 -16.98 -2.93 2.68
CA HIS A 294 -16.64 -3.61 3.92
C HIS A 294 -15.67 -2.76 4.75
N ASP A 295 -15.97 -2.58 6.04
CA ASP A 295 -15.09 -1.92 6.98
C ASP A 295 -14.32 -3.00 7.78
N ASP A 296 -13.08 -3.28 7.36
CA ASP A 296 -12.13 -4.08 8.11
C ASP A 296 -11.44 -3.26 9.23
N PHE A 297 -10.54 -3.88 9.98
CA PHE A 297 -9.84 -3.17 11.05
C PHE A 297 -8.93 -2.05 10.52
N ILE A 298 -8.35 -2.20 9.32
CA ILE A 298 -7.52 -1.16 8.68
C ILE A 298 -8.34 0.11 8.45
N ARG A 299 -9.52 -0.02 7.81
CA ARG A 299 -10.40 1.12 7.56
C ARG A 299 -11.02 1.69 8.84
N ARG A 300 -11.16 0.86 9.87
CA ARG A 300 -11.72 1.29 11.14
C ARG A 300 -10.72 2.03 12.01
N MET A 301 -9.45 1.60 12.05
CA MET A 301 -8.48 2.03 13.04
C MET A 301 -7.26 2.75 12.47
N VAL A 302 -6.86 2.43 11.22
CA VAL A 302 -5.62 2.96 10.63
C VAL A 302 -5.93 4.00 9.53
N PHE A 303 -6.73 3.63 8.52
CA PHE A 303 -7.06 4.49 7.39
C PHE A 303 -8.58 4.72 7.26
N PRO A 304 -9.20 5.53 8.12
CA PRO A 304 -10.62 5.78 8.07
C PRO A 304 -11.06 6.35 6.71
N GLY A 305 -12.05 5.70 6.09
CA GLY A 305 -12.57 6.12 4.80
C GLY A 305 -11.75 5.69 3.58
N GLY A 306 -10.62 5.03 3.77
CA GLY A 306 -9.78 4.50 2.68
C GLY A 306 -10.52 3.48 1.82
N CYS A 307 -10.14 3.39 0.54
CA CYS A 307 -10.67 2.41 -0.40
C CYS A 307 -9.61 2.01 -1.42
N ILE A 308 -9.05 0.82 -1.25
CA ILE A 308 -8.10 0.27 -2.22
C ILE A 308 -8.84 -0.01 -3.53
N PRO A 309 -8.46 0.63 -4.67
CA PRO A 309 -9.05 0.37 -5.97
C PRO A 309 -8.62 -0.98 -6.53
N SER A 310 -9.27 -1.43 -7.60
CA SER A 310 -8.73 -2.47 -8.47
C SER A 310 -8.23 -1.86 -9.79
N VAL A 311 -7.41 -2.59 -10.53
CA VAL A 311 -6.90 -2.13 -11.84
C VAL A 311 -8.06 -1.81 -12.78
N THR A 312 -9.08 -2.67 -12.83
CA THR A 312 -10.30 -2.41 -13.63
C THR A 312 -11.03 -1.16 -13.14
N ALA A 313 -11.16 -0.92 -11.83
CA ALA A 313 -11.83 0.27 -11.32
C ALA A 313 -11.09 1.57 -11.69
N ILE A 314 -9.74 1.55 -11.70
CA ILE A 314 -8.91 2.65 -12.21
C ILE A 314 -9.18 2.87 -13.70
N GLY A 315 -9.10 1.82 -14.53
CA GLY A 315 -9.33 1.89 -15.96
C GLY A 315 -10.74 2.38 -16.33
N ASP A 316 -11.75 1.90 -15.62
CA ASP A 316 -13.15 2.34 -15.78
C ASP A 316 -13.32 3.84 -15.49
N SER A 317 -12.72 4.32 -14.39
CA SER A 317 -12.78 5.75 -14.02
C SER A 317 -12.02 6.62 -15.02
N LEU A 318 -10.84 6.21 -15.49
CA LEU A 318 -10.10 6.89 -16.55
C LEU A 318 -10.94 7.02 -17.81
N THR A 319 -11.60 5.93 -18.24
CA THR A 319 -12.42 5.90 -19.45
C THR A 319 -13.67 6.77 -19.34
N ARG A 320 -14.33 6.78 -18.16
CA ARG A 320 -15.54 7.60 -17.96
C ARG A 320 -15.25 9.08 -17.84
N ALA A 321 -14.14 9.43 -17.17
CA ALA A 321 -13.89 10.81 -16.73
C ALA A 321 -12.91 11.58 -17.61
N THR A 322 -12.15 10.92 -18.49
CA THR A 322 -11.01 11.52 -19.20
C THR A 322 -10.82 10.98 -20.62
N ASP A 323 -9.95 11.65 -21.37
CA ASP A 323 -9.35 11.21 -22.64
C ASP A 323 -7.90 10.71 -22.47
N LEU A 324 -7.48 10.45 -21.23
CA LEU A 324 -6.16 9.91 -20.90
C LEU A 324 -6.01 8.45 -21.33
N ARG A 325 -4.76 8.02 -21.56
CA ARG A 325 -4.45 6.66 -22.02
C ARG A 325 -3.38 6.02 -21.16
N VAL A 326 -3.60 4.80 -20.68
CA VAL A 326 -2.56 4.00 -20.02
C VAL A 326 -1.55 3.55 -21.07
N LEU A 327 -0.29 3.83 -20.83
CA LEU A 327 0.84 3.41 -21.68
C LEU A 327 1.57 2.21 -21.11
N ASP A 328 1.73 2.15 -19.79
CA ASP A 328 2.43 1.08 -19.08
C ASP A 328 1.79 0.80 -17.74
N LEU A 329 1.86 -0.44 -17.30
CA LEU A 329 1.50 -0.89 -15.98
C LEU A 329 2.57 -1.87 -15.49
N GLU A 330 3.18 -1.56 -14.37
CA GLU A 330 4.14 -2.43 -13.69
C GLU A 330 3.62 -2.80 -12.29
N ASP A 331 3.57 -4.09 -12.00
CA ASP A 331 3.24 -4.61 -10.66
C ASP A 331 4.53 -4.65 -9.83
N ILE A 332 4.58 -3.85 -8.76
CA ILE A 332 5.70 -3.77 -7.81
C ILE A 332 5.32 -4.33 -6.43
N GLY A 333 4.14 -4.89 -6.27
CA GLY A 333 3.57 -5.32 -4.99
C GLY A 333 4.44 -6.31 -4.22
N ARG A 334 5.24 -7.14 -4.90
CA ARG A 334 6.21 -8.05 -4.27
C ARG A 334 7.23 -7.32 -3.38
N HIS A 335 7.56 -6.08 -3.69
CA HIS A 335 8.50 -5.28 -2.93
C HIS A 335 7.88 -4.69 -1.66
N TYR A 336 6.57 -4.59 -1.60
CA TYR A 336 5.91 -4.01 -0.44
C TYR A 336 6.04 -4.88 0.81
N ALA A 337 6.03 -6.20 0.67
CA ALA A 337 6.25 -7.10 1.80
C ALA A 337 7.62 -6.83 2.46
N ALA A 338 8.69 -6.65 1.66
CA ALA A 338 10.01 -6.30 2.18
C ALA A 338 10.03 -4.88 2.80
N THR A 339 9.32 -3.93 2.20
CA THR A 339 9.19 -2.57 2.72
C THR A 339 8.51 -2.57 4.11
N LEU A 340 7.39 -3.27 4.25
CA LEU A 340 6.62 -3.36 5.49
C LEU A 340 7.40 -4.08 6.60
N ARG A 341 8.13 -5.13 6.24
CA ARG A 341 9.03 -5.82 7.17
C ARG A 341 10.11 -4.88 7.69
N ALA A 342 10.78 -4.14 6.80
CA ALA A 342 11.81 -3.17 7.19
C ALA A 342 11.23 -2.06 8.09
N TRP A 343 10.02 -1.58 7.81
CA TRP A 343 9.33 -0.62 8.67
C TRP A 343 9.00 -1.22 10.04
N HIS A 344 8.53 -2.45 10.09
CA HIS A 344 8.24 -3.13 11.36
C HIS A 344 9.51 -3.31 12.20
N GLU A 345 10.60 -3.81 11.60
CA GLU A 345 11.90 -3.95 12.25
C GLU A 345 12.43 -2.61 12.80
N ASN A 346 12.26 -1.53 12.03
CA ASN A 346 12.65 -0.19 12.46
C ASN A 346 11.82 0.29 13.68
N VAL A 347 10.50 0.10 13.66
CA VAL A 347 9.62 0.47 14.79
C VAL A 347 10.01 -0.33 16.05
N GLU A 348 10.20 -1.64 15.94
CA GLU A 348 10.61 -2.48 17.06
C GLU A 348 11.95 -2.01 17.65
N LYS A 349 12.92 -1.70 16.80
CA LYS A 349 14.23 -1.23 17.20
C LYS A 349 14.20 0.13 17.92
N HIS A 350 13.30 1.04 17.51
CA HIS A 350 13.21 2.40 18.04
C HIS A 350 11.95 2.63 18.89
N TRP A 351 11.31 1.54 19.36
CA TRP A 351 10.04 1.66 20.11
C TRP A 351 10.14 2.57 21.33
N SER A 352 11.26 2.57 22.05
CA SER A 352 11.45 3.45 23.21
C SER A 352 11.33 4.95 22.89
N GLU A 353 11.70 5.36 21.68
CA GLU A 353 11.58 6.74 21.20
C GLU A 353 10.10 7.06 20.88
N VAL A 354 9.41 6.09 20.27
CA VAL A 354 7.99 6.19 19.95
C VAL A 354 7.13 6.23 21.23
N GLU A 355 7.45 5.40 22.22
CA GLU A 355 6.78 5.40 23.52
C GLU A 355 7.00 6.73 24.27
N ALA A 356 8.21 7.29 24.21
CA ALA A 356 8.52 8.60 24.79
C ALA A 356 7.73 9.75 24.13
N ALA A 357 7.31 9.59 22.87
CA ALA A 357 6.42 10.52 22.17
C ALA A 357 4.93 10.37 22.58
N GLY A 358 4.61 9.48 23.51
CA GLY A 358 3.27 9.32 24.13
C GLY A 358 2.40 8.22 23.54
N LEU A 359 2.97 7.30 22.75
CA LEU A 359 2.25 6.14 22.22
C LEU A 359 2.42 4.94 23.17
N ASP A 360 1.33 4.30 23.54
CA ASP A 360 1.30 3.23 24.54
C ASP A 360 1.47 1.81 23.96
N GLY A 361 1.58 0.79 24.82
CA GLY A 361 1.72 -0.60 24.40
C GLY A 361 0.52 -1.12 23.59
N ARG A 362 -0.69 -0.55 23.78
CA ARG A 362 -1.85 -0.90 22.94
C ARG A 362 -1.69 -0.36 21.51
N PHE A 363 -1.12 0.84 21.37
CA PHE A 363 -0.76 1.38 20.06
C PHE A 363 0.36 0.56 19.41
N HIS A 364 1.36 0.11 20.18
CA HIS A 364 2.40 -0.79 19.67
C HIS A 364 1.79 -2.04 19.02
N ARG A 365 0.88 -2.71 19.73
CA ARG A 365 0.17 -3.88 19.18
C ARG A 365 -0.64 -3.53 17.92
N LEU A 366 -1.30 -2.36 17.90
CA LEU A 366 -2.04 -1.91 16.72
C LEU A 366 -1.11 -1.73 15.51
N TRP A 367 0.04 -1.10 15.72
CA TRP A 367 0.97 -0.79 14.65
C TRP A 367 1.66 -2.05 14.11
N SER A 368 2.09 -2.95 15.00
CA SER A 368 2.61 -4.27 14.63
C SER A 368 1.58 -5.09 13.87
N LEU A 369 0.32 -5.14 14.35
CA LEU A 369 -0.77 -5.82 13.63
C LEU A 369 -1.00 -5.22 12.24
N TYR A 370 -0.99 -3.90 12.12
CA TYR A 370 -1.16 -3.21 10.84
C TYR A 370 -0.05 -3.59 9.86
N LEU A 371 1.22 -3.48 10.26
CA LEU A 371 2.36 -3.76 9.38
C LEU A 371 2.41 -5.24 8.98
N CYS A 372 2.26 -6.17 9.93
CA CYS A 372 2.22 -7.61 9.67
C CYS A 372 1.02 -8.03 8.81
N TYR A 373 -0.15 -7.42 9.02
CA TYR A 373 -1.34 -7.69 8.19
C TYR A 373 -1.12 -7.28 6.74
N CYS A 374 -0.57 -6.09 6.52
CA CYS A 374 -0.27 -5.63 5.17
C CYS A 374 0.85 -6.47 4.54
N GLU A 375 1.92 -6.80 5.27
CA GLU A 375 2.99 -7.68 4.79
C GLU A 375 2.42 -9.02 4.30
N ALA A 376 1.63 -9.68 5.14
CA ALA A 376 1.00 -10.95 4.79
C ALA A 376 0.08 -10.83 3.56
N ALA A 377 -0.70 -9.74 3.45
CA ALA A 377 -1.59 -9.52 2.33
C ALA A 377 -0.85 -9.33 1.00
N PHE A 378 0.35 -8.72 1.01
CA PHE A 378 1.21 -8.64 -0.18
C PHE A 378 1.93 -9.96 -0.48
N LEU A 379 2.40 -10.70 0.54
CA LEU A 379 3.01 -12.02 0.38
C LEU A 379 2.05 -13.00 -0.30
N GLU A 380 0.81 -13.04 0.16
CA GLU A 380 -0.23 -13.91 -0.37
C GLU A 380 -0.91 -13.35 -1.64
N ARG A 381 -0.42 -12.20 -2.16
CA ARG A 381 -0.97 -11.53 -3.34
C ARG A 381 -2.48 -11.26 -3.25
N HIS A 382 -2.96 -11.06 -2.04
CA HIS A 382 -4.33 -10.62 -1.79
C HIS A 382 -4.53 -9.18 -2.27
N ILE A 383 -3.51 -8.37 -2.09
CA ILE A 383 -3.33 -7.02 -2.65
C ILE A 383 -2.02 -6.94 -3.42
N SER A 384 -1.89 -5.94 -4.28
CA SER A 384 -0.65 -5.60 -4.97
C SER A 384 -0.44 -4.09 -4.97
N ASP A 385 0.70 -3.63 -5.48
CA ASP A 385 0.98 -2.23 -5.75
C ASP A 385 1.41 -2.08 -7.22
N VAL A 386 0.86 -1.09 -7.90
CA VAL A 386 1.12 -0.89 -9.32
C VAL A 386 1.58 0.52 -9.62
N GLN A 387 2.49 0.65 -10.58
CA GLN A 387 2.85 1.92 -11.20
C GLN A 387 2.24 1.98 -12.60
N LEU A 388 1.31 2.92 -12.82
CA LEU A 388 0.72 3.19 -14.13
C LEU A 388 1.32 4.46 -14.72
N VAL A 389 1.82 4.36 -15.96
CA VAL A 389 2.16 5.52 -16.78
C VAL A 389 0.97 5.84 -17.67
N ILE A 390 0.47 7.06 -17.55
CA ILE A 390 -0.75 7.53 -18.18
C ILE A 390 -0.41 8.79 -18.99
N ALA A 391 -0.84 8.84 -20.24
CA ALA A 391 -0.53 9.93 -21.16
C ALA A 391 -1.71 10.82 -21.49
N GLY A 392 -1.43 12.09 -21.69
CA GLY A 392 -2.33 13.05 -22.30
C GLY A 392 -2.66 12.69 -23.76
N PRO A 393 -3.77 13.19 -24.33
CA PRO A 393 -4.28 12.79 -25.65
C PRO A 393 -3.35 13.17 -26.80
N ARG A 394 -2.46 14.14 -26.61
CA ARG A 394 -1.50 14.60 -27.61
C ARG A 394 -0.08 14.07 -27.41
N TYR A 395 0.16 13.32 -26.34
CA TYR A 395 1.47 12.71 -26.10
C TYR A 395 1.84 11.77 -27.27
N ARG A 396 3.09 11.88 -27.73
CA ARG A 396 3.64 11.04 -28.78
C ARG A 396 4.96 10.45 -28.31
N PRO A 397 5.00 9.17 -27.92
CA PRO A 397 6.24 8.53 -27.50
C PRO A 397 7.24 8.52 -28.68
N PRO A 398 8.54 8.68 -28.40
CA PRO A 398 9.57 8.51 -29.41
C PRO A 398 9.53 7.09 -30.01
N LEU A 399 9.83 6.97 -31.32
CA LEU A 399 9.96 5.68 -32.00
C LEU A 399 11.13 4.91 -31.35
N GLY A 400 10.85 3.95 -30.50
CA GLY A 400 11.85 3.21 -29.74
C GLY A 400 11.33 2.78 -28.37
N GLY A 401 10.15 3.25 -28.00
CA GLY A 401 9.48 2.94 -26.73
C GLY A 401 10.08 3.69 -25.54
N VAL A 402 9.34 3.73 -24.44
CA VAL A 402 9.89 4.08 -23.12
C VAL A 402 10.97 3.04 -22.82
N GLN A 403 12.24 3.45 -22.78
CA GLN A 403 13.33 2.52 -22.53
C GLN A 403 13.09 1.88 -21.16
N ARG A 404 12.82 0.59 -21.14
CA ARG A 404 12.90 -0.19 -19.89
C ARG A 404 14.39 -0.19 -19.50
N THR A 405 14.80 0.74 -18.65
CA THR A 405 16.13 0.67 -18.05
C THR A 405 16.09 -0.44 -17.00
N THR A 406 16.49 -1.65 -17.44
CA THR A 406 17.04 -2.63 -16.50
C THR A 406 18.23 -1.97 -15.83
N GLY A 407 18.23 -1.88 -14.49
CA GLY A 407 19.28 -1.22 -13.71
C GLY A 407 20.69 -1.58 -14.17
N GLY A 408 21.49 -0.56 -14.42
CA GLY A 408 22.89 -0.68 -14.77
C GLY A 408 23.52 0.70 -14.82
N GLY A 409 24.28 1.04 -13.76
CA GLY A 409 24.99 2.30 -13.62
C GLY A 409 25.81 2.67 -14.85
N ARG A 410 25.68 3.91 -15.30
CA ARG A 410 26.58 4.48 -16.30
C ARG A 410 27.85 4.99 -15.64
N HIS A 411 28.89 4.17 -15.66
CA HIS A 411 30.25 4.70 -15.67
C HIS A 411 30.61 4.99 -17.14
N ALA A 412 30.89 6.26 -17.42
CA ALA A 412 31.39 6.69 -18.72
C ALA A 412 32.82 6.17 -18.94
N GLY A 413 33.01 5.38 -20.02
CA GLY A 413 34.32 5.00 -20.60
C GLY A 413 34.15 4.98 -22.11
N PRO A 414 35.24 5.27 -22.89
CA PRO A 414 35.11 5.76 -24.27
C PRO A 414 34.76 4.69 -25.28
N ALA A 415 34.16 5.18 -26.36
CA ALA A 415 33.70 4.45 -27.53
C ALA A 415 34.78 3.58 -28.18
N SER A 416 34.43 2.35 -28.54
CA SER A 416 35.05 1.65 -29.69
C SER A 416 33.96 0.93 -30.50
N THR A 417 33.95 1.31 -31.76
CA THR A 417 33.13 0.81 -32.84
C THR A 417 33.56 -0.61 -33.19
N THR A 418 32.65 -1.58 -33.23
CA THR A 418 32.69 -2.63 -34.27
C THR A 418 31.31 -3.30 -34.41
N CYS A 419 30.81 -3.19 -35.62
CA CYS A 419 29.61 -3.83 -36.14
C CYS A 419 29.95 -5.29 -36.50
N THR A 420 29.18 -6.26 -35.98
CA THR A 420 29.18 -7.60 -36.60
C THR A 420 27.77 -8.21 -36.50
N SER A 421 27.18 -8.34 -37.66
CA SER A 421 25.93 -9.01 -37.95
C SER A 421 26.01 -10.50 -37.63
N LEU A 422 25.04 -11.06 -36.89
CA LEU A 422 24.83 -12.52 -36.80
C LEU A 422 23.39 -12.88 -37.13
N MET A 423 23.28 -13.59 -38.24
CA MET A 423 22.06 -14.16 -38.80
C MET A 423 21.43 -15.20 -37.90
N TRP A 424 20.13 -15.11 -37.80
CA TRP A 424 19.25 -16.08 -37.15
C TRP A 424 19.06 -17.30 -38.07
N ARG A 425 19.48 -18.49 -37.65
CA ARG A 425 19.13 -19.76 -38.30
C ARG A 425 18.08 -20.50 -37.46
N SER A 426 16.93 -20.68 -38.09
CA SER A 426 15.87 -21.58 -37.63
C SER A 426 16.31 -23.04 -37.68
N ARG A 427 16.03 -23.82 -36.64
CA ARG A 427 15.93 -25.29 -36.73
C ARG A 427 14.61 -25.74 -36.11
N LYS A 428 13.80 -26.32 -37.01
CA LYS A 428 12.70 -27.24 -36.68
C LYS A 428 13.26 -28.51 -36.05
N ALA A 429 12.64 -29.04 -35.01
CA ALA A 429 12.64 -30.47 -34.75
C ALA A 429 11.28 -30.85 -34.22
N ALA A 430 10.68 -31.80 -34.91
CA ALA A 430 9.37 -32.39 -34.64
C ALA A 430 9.53 -33.67 -33.79
N SER A 431 8.42 -34.05 -33.17
CA SER A 431 8.00 -35.42 -32.87
C SER A 431 8.69 -36.18 -31.74
N GLN A 432 7.96 -36.45 -30.65
CA GLN A 432 7.53 -37.80 -30.26
C GLN A 432 6.98 -37.76 -28.82
N TYR A 433 5.70 -38.07 -28.66
CA TYR A 433 5.21 -38.82 -27.53
C TYR A 433 3.93 -39.57 -27.94
N ALA A 434 4.09 -40.88 -28.20
CA ALA A 434 3.09 -41.89 -28.06
C ALA A 434 3.61 -42.87 -26.99
N ARG A 435 2.96 -42.92 -25.85
CA ARG A 435 2.45 -44.10 -25.12
C ARG A 435 1.86 -43.64 -23.81
#